data_c8722629ad305dffe0b3ec1e83cc61f4
#
_entry.id   c8722629ad305dffe0b3ec1e83cc61f4
#
_cell.length_a   1.000
_cell.length_b   1.000
_cell.length_c   1.000
_cell.angle_alpha   90.00
_cell.angle_beta   90.00
_cell.angle_gamma   90.00
#
_symmetry.space_group_name_H-M   'P 1'
#
loop_
_entity.id
_entity.type
_entity.pdbx_description
1 polymer ?
#
loop_
_entity_poly.entity_id
_entity_poly.type
_entity_poly.pdbx_seq_one_letter_code
_entity_poly.pdbx_strand_id
1 'polypeptide(L)'
;DTAFKSNYNVLIGQSHDLLDREQQIVETMRKHRVDGVLVSISKQTNSIEHFEQLDKYNIPVVFFDRVPNVPNIHSVWCSLYYSTVEAVAFLFGRGHQRVGYIQGPLSLNIKNERLEGYYEAHKKKKIPVNESLIATTDLSKESTERAIEKLLSLKNRPTAILAFNDNVALDTIQYAKKKKLKINKDISVVSY
;
A
#
# COMPACT_ATOMS: atom_id res chain seq x y z
N ASP A 1 -4.89 -9.04 23.30
CA ASP A 1 -5.87 -9.23 24.41
C ASP A 1 -7.10 -10.06 24.03
N THR A 2 -7.63 -9.96 22.82
CA THR A 2 -8.82 -10.73 22.40
C THR A 2 -8.49 -12.22 22.30
N ALA A 3 -7.38 -12.61 21.73
CA ALA A 3 -6.95 -14.00 21.63
C ALA A 3 -6.75 -14.62 23.03
N PHE A 4 -6.09 -13.89 23.93
CA PHE A 4 -5.87 -14.34 25.32
C PHE A 4 -7.19 -14.57 26.06
N LYS A 5 -8.18 -13.67 25.90
CA LYS A 5 -9.52 -13.84 26.52
C LYS A 5 -10.25 -15.08 26.02
N SER A 6 -9.89 -15.57 24.83
CA SER A 6 -10.45 -16.77 24.20
C SER A 6 -9.53 -17.99 24.34
N ASN A 7 -8.56 -17.94 25.25
CA ASN A 7 -7.57 -18.99 25.52
C ASN A 7 -6.68 -19.36 24.29
N TYR A 8 -6.44 -18.41 23.40
CA TYR A 8 -5.49 -18.60 22.29
C TYR A 8 -4.13 -17.97 22.60
N ASN A 9 -3.08 -18.66 22.24
CA ASN A 9 -1.73 -18.10 22.16
C ASN A 9 -1.46 -17.60 20.76
N VAL A 10 -0.79 -16.45 20.63
CA VAL A 10 -0.44 -15.86 19.35
C VAL A 10 1.01 -16.14 19.02
N LEU A 11 1.25 -16.79 17.87
CA LEU A 11 2.57 -16.94 17.27
C LEU A 11 2.71 -15.89 16.16
N ILE A 12 3.77 -15.09 16.19
CA ILE A 12 4.02 -14.05 15.20
C ILE A 12 5.19 -14.46 14.32
N GLY A 13 4.97 -14.55 13.01
CA GLY A 13 5.99 -14.75 12.01
C GLY A 13 6.12 -13.50 11.12
N GLN A 14 7.36 -13.10 10.82
CA GLN A 14 7.64 -11.96 9.95
C GLN A 14 8.50 -12.39 8.77
N SER A 15 7.92 -12.32 7.57
CA SER A 15 8.60 -12.71 6.32
C SER A 15 9.56 -11.66 5.79
N HIS A 16 9.48 -10.40 6.26
CA HIS A 16 10.19 -9.25 5.68
C HIS A 16 9.97 -9.09 4.17
N ASP A 17 8.75 -9.38 3.71
CA ASP A 17 8.36 -9.34 2.29
C ASP A 17 9.12 -10.32 1.37
N LEU A 18 9.70 -11.39 1.92
CA LEU A 18 10.39 -12.45 1.20
C LEU A 18 9.52 -13.71 1.13
N LEU A 19 9.29 -14.21 -0.09
CA LEU A 19 8.43 -15.39 -0.32
C LEU A 19 8.99 -16.65 0.38
N ASP A 20 10.29 -16.91 0.28
CA ASP A 20 10.90 -18.08 0.90
C ASP A 20 10.71 -18.10 2.42
N ARG A 21 10.81 -16.93 3.06
CA ARG A 21 10.56 -16.81 4.51
C ARG A 21 9.09 -17.00 4.85
N GLU A 22 8.20 -16.47 4.03
CA GLU A 22 6.76 -16.68 4.20
C GLU A 22 6.42 -18.16 4.16
N GLN A 23 6.94 -18.90 3.18
CA GLN A 23 6.75 -20.34 3.05
C GLN A 23 7.33 -21.11 4.25
N GLN A 24 8.51 -20.75 4.74
CA GLN A 24 9.12 -21.35 5.94
C GLN A 24 8.29 -21.12 7.20
N ILE A 25 7.72 -19.91 7.35
CA ILE A 25 6.85 -19.56 8.49
C ILE A 25 5.57 -20.38 8.43
N VAL A 26 4.94 -20.49 7.26
CA VAL A 26 3.72 -21.29 7.07
C VAL A 26 3.98 -22.77 7.40
N GLU A 27 5.10 -23.33 6.94
CA GLU A 27 5.48 -24.71 7.25
C GLU A 27 5.77 -24.90 8.76
N THR A 28 6.35 -23.91 9.41
CA THR A 28 6.56 -23.92 10.86
C THR A 28 5.23 -23.92 11.61
N MET A 29 4.28 -23.05 11.22
CA MET A 29 2.93 -23.00 11.80
C MET A 29 2.19 -24.34 11.61
N ARG A 30 2.30 -24.94 10.42
CA ARG A 30 1.75 -26.27 10.14
C ARG A 30 2.32 -27.35 11.09
N LYS A 31 3.66 -27.37 11.26
CA LYS A 31 4.33 -28.32 12.17
C LYS A 31 3.91 -28.14 13.63
N HIS A 32 3.68 -26.91 14.04
CA HIS A 32 3.18 -26.59 15.39
C HIS A 32 1.67 -26.81 15.54
N ARG A 33 0.96 -27.25 14.48
CA ARG A 33 -0.48 -27.52 14.50
C ARG A 33 -1.28 -26.36 15.08
N VAL A 34 -1.03 -25.15 14.56
CA VAL A 34 -1.81 -23.97 14.99
C VAL A 34 -3.28 -24.14 14.63
N ASP A 35 -4.17 -23.51 15.39
CA ASP A 35 -5.62 -23.58 15.18
C ASP A 35 -6.10 -22.76 13.96
N GLY A 36 -5.29 -21.84 13.48
CA GLY A 36 -5.56 -21.04 12.30
C GLY A 36 -4.45 -20.04 12.01
N VAL A 37 -4.47 -19.47 10.80
CA VAL A 37 -3.47 -18.50 10.32
C VAL A 37 -4.16 -17.22 9.88
N LEU A 38 -3.72 -16.09 10.42
CA LEU A 38 -4.02 -14.76 9.90
C LEU A 38 -2.80 -14.26 9.16
N VAL A 39 -2.95 -13.87 7.90
CA VAL A 39 -1.80 -13.52 7.05
C VAL A 39 -2.04 -12.29 6.18
N SER A 40 -1.07 -11.39 6.18
CA SER A 40 -0.86 -10.37 5.16
C SER A 40 0.29 -10.83 4.28
N ILE A 41 0.01 -11.14 3.00
CA ILE A 41 0.98 -11.78 2.11
C ILE A 41 2.19 -10.88 1.82
N SER A 42 3.33 -11.53 1.56
CA SER A 42 4.55 -10.88 1.11
C SER A 42 4.33 -10.18 -0.25
N LYS A 43 5.04 -9.09 -0.50
CA LYS A 43 5.03 -8.43 -1.82
C LYS A 43 5.54 -9.31 -2.97
N GLN A 44 6.28 -10.37 -2.66
CA GLN A 44 6.79 -11.33 -3.64
C GLN A 44 5.83 -12.50 -3.88
N THR A 45 4.75 -12.63 -3.09
CA THR A 45 3.79 -13.72 -3.19
C THR A 45 2.95 -13.58 -4.45
N ASN A 46 3.12 -14.50 -5.38
CA ASN A 46 2.39 -14.58 -6.64
C ASN A 46 1.53 -15.86 -6.75
N SER A 47 1.67 -16.80 -5.83
CA SER A 47 0.87 -18.03 -5.68
C SER A 47 0.59 -18.25 -4.20
N ILE A 48 -0.57 -18.82 -3.87
CA ILE A 48 -0.97 -19.15 -2.49
C ILE A 48 -0.94 -20.64 -2.18
N GLU A 49 -0.32 -21.46 -3.03
CA GLU A 49 -0.27 -22.92 -2.88
C GLU A 49 0.23 -23.36 -1.49
N HIS A 50 1.20 -22.64 -0.92
CA HIS A 50 1.73 -22.94 0.42
C HIS A 50 0.71 -22.67 1.53
N PHE A 51 -0.27 -21.77 1.32
CA PHE A 51 -1.40 -21.59 2.22
C PHE A 51 -2.49 -22.64 1.98
N GLU A 52 -2.79 -22.99 0.71
CA GLU A 52 -3.79 -24.00 0.36
C GLU A 52 -3.45 -25.38 0.93
N GLN A 53 -2.15 -25.68 1.09
CA GLN A 53 -1.70 -26.92 1.73
C GLN A 53 -2.17 -27.05 3.18
N LEU A 54 -2.47 -25.95 3.88
CA LEU A 54 -2.96 -25.96 5.25
C LEU A 54 -4.35 -26.58 5.38
N ASP A 55 -5.16 -26.53 4.32
CA ASP A 55 -6.50 -27.14 4.29
C ASP A 55 -6.43 -28.65 4.53
N LYS A 56 -5.39 -29.33 4.06
CA LYS A 56 -5.17 -30.77 4.29
C LYS A 56 -4.99 -31.12 5.77
N TYR A 57 -4.68 -30.11 6.58
CA TYR A 57 -4.47 -30.25 8.03
C TYR A 57 -5.60 -29.60 8.83
N ASN A 58 -6.68 -29.17 8.17
CA ASN A 58 -7.80 -28.44 8.77
C ASN A 58 -7.34 -27.16 9.50
N ILE A 59 -6.34 -26.47 8.98
CA ILE A 59 -5.87 -25.18 9.50
C ILE A 59 -6.46 -24.07 8.63
N PRO A 60 -7.47 -23.34 9.10
CA PRO A 60 -8.09 -22.26 8.34
C PRO A 60 -7.14 -21.07 8.17
N VAL A 61 -7.21 -20.42 7.01
CA VAL A 61 -6.43 -19.24 6.66
C VAL A 61 -7.35 -18.06 6.40
N VAL A 62 -7.08 -16.92 7.04
CA VAL A 62 -7.74 -15.66 6.77
C VAL A 62 -6.70 -14.64 6.32
N PHE A 63 -6.87 -14.12 5.13
CA PHE A 63 -6.02 -13.06 4.58
C PHE A 63 -6.49 -11.69 5.07
N PHE A 64 -5.56 -10.79 5.39
CA PHE A 64 -5.91 -9.42 5.76
C PHE A 64 -4.92 -8.42 5.15
N ASP A 65 -5.34 -7.16 5.02
CA ASP A 65 -4.55 -6.06 4.45
C ASP A 65 -4.09 -6.35 3.01
N ARG A 66 -3.02 -7.10 2.83
CA ARG A 66 -2.58 -7.60 1.52
C ARG A 66 -3.21 -8.96 1.25
N VAL A 67 -4.20 -8.95 0.39
CA VAL A 67 -5.04 -10.11 0.08
C VAL A 67 -4.73 -10.60 -1.34
N PRO A 68 -4.55 -11.91 -1.58
CA PRO A 68 -4.33 -12.45 -2.91
C PRO A 68 -5.58 -12.33 -3.78
N ASN A 69 -5.40 -12.14 -5.09
CA ASN A 69 -6.51 -12.06 -6.04
C ASN A 69 -6.92 -13.45 -6.55
N VAL A 70 -7.43 -14.26 -5.66
CA VAL A 70 -7.95 -15.61 -5.98
C VAL A 70 -9.37 -15.77 -5.41
N PRO A 71 -10.23 -16.56 -6.05
CA PRO A 71 -11.59 -16.81 -5.56
C PRO A 71 -11.57 -17.69 -4.30
N ASN A 72 -12.71 -17.70 -3.58
CA ASN A 72 -13.01 -18.64 -2.49
C ASN A 72 -12.03 -18.60 -1.30
N ILE A 73 -11.52 -17.41 -0.95
CA ILE A 73 -10.70 -17.22 0.25
C ILE A 73 -11.45 -16.41 1.31
N HIS A 74 -11.09 -16.64 2.56
CA HIS A 74 -11.53 -15.76 3.65
C HIS A 74 -10.60 -14.56 3.75
N SER A 75 -11.16 -13.36 3.67
CA SER A 75 -10.32 -12.16 3.67
C SER A 75 -11.01 -10.94 4.28
N VAL A 76 -10.19 -10.06 4.87
CA VAL A 76 -10.61 -8.76 5.42
C VAL A 76 -9.62 -7.70 4.96
N TRP A 77 -10.09 -6.69 4.24
CA TRP A 77 -9.26 -5.56 3.82
C TRP A 77 -10.03 -4.24 3.87
N CYS A 78 -9.32 -3.13 3.90
CA CYS A 78 -9.90 -1.80 3.77
C CYS A 78 -9.92 -1.37 2.31
N SER A 79 -11.06 -0.90 1.82
CA SER A 79 -11.11 -0.29 0.48
C SER A 79 -10.33 1.02 0.47
N LEU A 80 -9.31 1.08 -0.35
CA LEU A 80 -8.47 2.26 -0.53
C LEU A 80 -9.01 3.20 -1.62
N TYR A 81 -10.01 2.77 -2.38
CA TYR A 81 -10.67 3.60 -3.38
C TYR A 81 -11.31 4.84 -2.74
N TYR A 82 -12.20 4.65 -1.78
CA TYR A 82 -12.90 5.76 -1.13
C TYR A 82 -11.95 6.68 -0.36
N SER A 83 -11.01 6.10 0.37
CA SER A 83 -9.99 6.87 1.10
C SER A 83 -9.15 7.73 0.17
N THR A 84 -8.81 7.22 -1.02
CA THR A 84 -8.09 7.98 -2.04
C THR A 84 -8.94 9.11 -2.61
N VAL A 85 -10.20 8.84 -2.94
CA VAL A 85 -11.12 9.87 -3.41
C VAL A 85 -11.20 11.02 -2.40
N GLU A 86 -11.35 10.72 -1.13
CA GLU A 86 -11.43 11.72 -0.06
C GLU A 86 -10.12 12.49 0.13
N ALA A 87 -8.98 11.80 0.15
CA ALA A 87 -7.67 12.43 0.31
C ALA A 87 -7.36 13.42 -0.82
N VAL A 88 -7.61 13.02 -2.08
CA VAL A 88 -7.39 13.90 -3.23
C VAL A 88 -8.42 15.04 -3.27
N ALA A 89 -9.69 14.76 -2.95
CA ALA A 89 -10.72 15.79 -2.86
C ALA A 89 -10.42 16.82 -1.77
N PHE A 90 -9.85 16.38 -0.64
CA PHE A 90 -9.38 17.27 0.41
C PHE A 90 -8.27 18.21 -0.08
N LEU A 91 -7.29 17.69 -0.82
CA LEU A 91 -6.23 18.51 -1.41
C LEU A 91 -6.78 19.54 -2.39
N PHE A 92 -7.73 19.15 -3.25
CA PHE A 92 -8.41 20.09 -4.14
C PHE A 92 -9.20 21.14 -3.35
N GLY A 93 -9.85 20.76 -2.25
CA GLY A 93 -10.56 21.68 -1.35
C GLY A 93 -9.64 22.68 -0.67
N ARG A 94 -8.35 22.36 -0.52
CA ARG A 94 -7.30 23.26 0.00
C ARG A 94 -6.67 24.15 -1.09
N GLY A 95 -7.18 24.10 -2.32
CA GLY A 95 -6.74 24.95 -3.42
C GLY A 95 -5.62 24.35 -4.29
N HIS A 96 -5.19 23.13 -4.02
CA HIS A 96 -4.24 22.45 -4.90
C HIS A 96 -4.91 22.08 -6.21
N GLN A 97 -4.38 22.55 -7.33
CA GLN A 97 -4.88 22.22 -8.69
C GLN A 97 -4.05 21.14 -9.35
N ARG A 98 -2.84 20.91 -8.87
CA ARG A 98 -1.91 19.90 -9.37
C ARG A 98 -1.47 19.01 -8.20
N VAL A 99 -2.09 17.85 -8.13
CA VAL A 99 -1.79 16.82 -7.13
C VAL A 99 -0.96 15.74 -7.80
N GLY A 100 0.28 15.54 -7.33
CA GLY A 100 1.11 14.42 -7.75
C GLY A 100 0.68 13.13 -7.04
N TYR A 101 0.83 12.00 -7.70
CA TYR A 101 0.59 10.69 -7.09
C TYR A 101 1.82 9.81 -7.26
N ILE A 102 2.36 9.32 -6.15
CA ILE A 102 3.41 8.29 -6.15
C ILE A 102 2.74 6.97 -5.83
N GLN A 103 2.56 6.15 -6.85
CA GLN A 103 1.96 4.82 -6.72
C GLN A 103 3.03 3.77 -6.42
N GLY A 104 2.64 2.74 -5.66
CA GLY A 104 3.46 1.57 -5.39
C GLY A 104 3.48 0.56 -6.55
N PRO A 105 4.09 -0.61 -6.33
CA PRO A 105 4.12 -1.69 -7.31
C PRO A 105 2.72 -2.16 -7.68
N LEU A 106 2.48 -2.36 -8.97
CA LEU A 106 1.17 -2.85 -9.46
C LEU A 106 0.83 -4.24 -8.92
N SER A 107 1.83 -5.05 -8.59
CA SER A 107 1.65 -6.37 -7.98
C SER A 107 1.01 -6.35 -6.59
N LEU A 108 1.13 -5.25 -5.85
CA LEU A 108 0.50 -5.07 -4.54
C LEU A 108 -0.94 -4.52 -4.62
N ASN A 109 -1.40 -4.17 -5.80
CA ASN A 109 -2.70 -3.56 -6.00
C ASN A 109 -3.61 -4.50 -6.78
N ILE A 110 -4.27 -5.40 -6.07
CA ILE A 110 -5.21 -6.37 -6.64
C ILE A 110 -6.28 -5.72 -7.52
N LYS A 111 -6.62 -4.46 -7.28
CA LYS A 111 -7.61 -3.69 -8.03
C LYS A 111 -7.19 -2.24 -8.26
N ASN A 112 -5.96 -1.89 -8.27
CA ASN A 112 -5.50 -0.50 -8.50
C ASN A 112 -6.39 0.60 -7.86
N GLU A 113 -7.05 0.24 -6.74
CA GLU A 113 -8.08 1.05 -6.08
C GLU A 113 -7.62 2.48 -5.79
N ARG A 114 -6.34 2.63 -5.45
CA ARG A 114 -5.77 3.96 -5.20
C ARG A 114 -5.70 4.80 -6.47
N LEU A 115 -5.28 4.21 -7.59
CA LEU A 115 -5.24 4.93 -8.87
C LEU A 115 -6.65 5.25 -9.39
N GLU A 116 -7.57 4.30 -9.28
CA GLU A 116 -8.97 4.52 -9.63
C GLU A 116 -9.59 5.63 -8.77
N GLY A 117 -9.31 5.63 -7.46
CA GLY A 117 -9.75 6.69 -6.55
C GLY A 117 -9.15 8.05 -6.89
N TYR A 118 -7.88 8.10 -7.31
CA TYR A 118 -7.24 9.31 -7.79
C TYR A 118 -7.95 9.87 -9.03
N TYR A 119 -8.22 9.02 -10.03
CA TYR A 119 -8.96 9.41 -11.23
C TYR A 119 -10.39 9.86 -10.90
N GLU A 120 -11.10 9.15 -10.02
CA GLU A 120 -12.46 9.50 -9.64
C GLU A 120 -12.53 10.85 -8.92
N ALA A 121 -11.56 11.17 -8.06
CA ALA A 121 -11.49 12.48 -7.41
C ALA A 121 -11.30 13.60 -8.42
N HIS A 122 -10.44 13.43 -9.42
CA HIS A 122 -10.26 14.34 -10.53
C HIS A 122 -11.56 14.55 -11.31
N LYS A 123 -12.24 13.44 -11.65
CA LYS A 123 -13.52 13.46 -12.37
C LYS A 123 -14.60 14.23 -11.59
N LYS A 124 -14.77 13.94 -10.28
CA LYS A 124 -15.75 14.62 -9.42
C LYS A 124 -15.51 16.11 -9.33
N LYS A 125 -14.27 16.54 -9.33
CA LYS A 125 -13.87 17.95 -9.26
C LYS A 125 -13.75 18.62 -10.63
N LYS A 126 -13.97 17.88 -11.72
CA LYS A 126 -13.81 18.35 -13.12
C LYS A 126 -12.42 18.95 -13.39
N ILE A 127 -11.39 18.42 -12.72
CA ILE A 127 -9.99 18.78 -12.92
C ILE A 127 -9.37 17.72 -13.84
N PRO A 128 -8.80 18.07 -14.99
CA PRO A 128 -8.19 17.10 -15.89
C PRO A 128 -7.04 16.34 -15.21
N VAL A 129 -6.97 15.04 -15.44
CA VAL A 129 -5.82 14.23 -15.02
C VAL A 129 -4.64 14.59 -15.91
N ASN A 130 -3.48 14.75 -15.31
CA ASN A 130 -2.21 14.88 -16.03
C ASN A 130 -1.30 13.70 -15.65
N GLU A 131 -1.14 12.76 -16.55
CA GLU A 131 -0.34 11.55 -16.34
C GLU A 131 1.13 11.83 -15.97
N SER A 132 1.67 13.00 -16.34
CA SER A 132 3.02 13.37 -15.90
C SER A 132 3.13 13.57 -14.40
N LEU A 133 2.01 13.77 -13.69
CA LEU A 133 1.94 13.87 -12.24
C LEU A 133 1.84 12.51 -11.54
N ILE A 134 1.85 11.41 -12.28
CA ILE A 134 1.86 10.05 -11.72
C ILE A 134 3.27 9.47 -11.86
N ALA A 135 3.83 9.01 -10.76
CA ALA A 135 5.12 8.33 -10.71
C ALA A 135 4.97 6.99 -9.98
N THR A 136 5.75 6.00 -10.39
CA THR A 136 5.71 4.65 -9.81
C THR A 136 7.00 4.36 -9.05
N THR A 137 6.89 3.68 -7.92
CA THR A 137 8.01 3.15 -7.14
C THR A 137 7.82 1.65 -6.90
N ASP A 138 8.92 0.92 -6.81
CA ASP A 138 8.96 -0.47 -6.31
C ASP A 138 9.13 -0.55 -4.78
N LEU A 139 9.04 0.61 -4.12
CA LEU A 139 9.23 0.83 -2.68
C LEU A 139 10.69 0.67 -2.21
N SER A 140 11.67 0.48 -3.10
CA SER A 140 13.06 0.69 -2.74
C SER A 140 13.33 2.18 -2.56
N LYS A 141 14.34 2.51 -1.78
CA LYS A 141 14.71 3.91 -1.52
C LYS A 141 15.10 4.63 -2.81
N GLU A 142 15.89 3.98 -3.65
CA GLU A 142 16.37 4.53 -4.92
C GLU A 142 15.22 4.76 -5.90
N SER A 143 14.27 3.83 -5.98
CA SER A 143 13.11 3.96 -6.86
C SER A 143 12.16 5.05 -6.36
N THR A 144 11.99 5.15 -5.04
CA THR A 144 11.17 6.20 -4.41
C THR A 144 11.79 7.58 -4.65
N GLU A 145 13.09 7.75 -4.44
CA GLU A 145 13.79 9.02 -4.71
C GLU A 145 13.66 9.43 -6.18
N ARG A 146 13.80 8.49 -7.14
CA ARG A 146 13.57 8.77 -8.58
C ARG A 146 12.15 9.22 -8.88
N ALA A 147 11.15 8.57 -8.26
CA ALA A 147 9.75 8.95 -8.44
C ALA A 147 9.46 10.36 -7.91
N ILE A 148 10.00 10.70 -6.74
CA ILE A 148 9.90 12.04 -6.15
C ILE A 148 10.59 13.08 -7.03
N GLU A 149 11.81 12.79 -7.47
CA GLU A 149 12.58 13.68 -8.31
C GLU A 149 11.87 13.96 -9.62
N LYS A 150 11.31 12.93 -10.28
CA LYS A 150 10.51 13.07 -11.50
C LYS A 150 9.40 14.11 -11.29
N LEU A 151 8.65 14.02 -10.19
CA LEU A 151 7.53 14.94 -9.94
C LEU A 151 7.99 16.37 -9.61
N LEU A 152 9.02 16.50 -8.78
CA LEU A 152 9.48 17.80 -8.29
C LEU A 152 10.33 18.57 -9.31
N SER A 153 10.88 17.88 -10.32
CA SER A 153 11.65 18.49 -11.41
C SER A 153 10.80 19.00 -12.58
N LEU A 154 9.49 18.74 -12.58
CA LEU A 154 8.60 19.25 -13.62
C LEU A 154 8.58 20.78 -13.61
N LYS A 155 8.58 21.42 -14.77
CA LYS A 155 8.42 22.88 -14.94
C LYS A 155 7.20 23.38 -14.16
N ASN A 156 6.09 22.64 -14.28
CA ASN A 156 4.84 22.87 -13.55
C ASN A 156 4.66 21.73 -12.53
N ARG A 157 5.53 21.68 -11.51
CA ARG A 157 5.51 20.63 -10.49
C ARG A 157 4.20 20.59 -9.70
N PRO A 158 3.85 19.46 -9.09
CA PRO A 158 2.70 19.40 -8.20
C PRO A 158 2.92 20.30 -6.97
N THR A 159 1.84 20.82 -6.42
CA THR A 159 1.82 21.57 -5.15
C THR A 159 1.41 20.70 -3.97
N ALA A 160 0.89 19.50 -4.24
CA ALA A 160 0.65 18.44 -3.25
C ALA A 160 1.03 17.09 -3.84
N ILE A 161 1.42 16.15 -2.99
CA ILE A 161 1.70 14.77 -3.35
C ILE A 161 0.87 13.86 -2.46
N LEU A 162 0.13 12.93 -3.09
CA LEU A 162 -0.42 11.74 -2.47
C LEU A 162 0.65 10.64 -2.54
N ALA A 163 1.13 10.20 -1.40
CA ALA A 163 2.13 9.14 -1.30
C ALA A 163 1.46 7.78 -1.09
N PHE A 164 2.06 6.73 -1.65
CA PHE A 164 1.55 5.36 -1.57
C PHE A 164 1.38 4.84 -0.14
N ASN A 165 2.31 5.18 0.75
CA ASN A 165 2.32 4.83 2.17
C ASN A 165 3.20 5.80 2.97
N ASP A 166 3.27 5.60 4.28
CA ASP A 166 4.02 6.44 5.21
C ASP A 166 5.51 6.55 4.89
N ASN A 167 6.15 5.46 4.48
CA ASN A 167 7.57 5.48 4.12
C ASN A 167 7.82 6.38 2.90
N VAL A 168 6.99 6.26 1.86
CA VAL A 168 7.05 7.12 0.66
C VAL A 168 6.76 8.58 1.02
N ALA A 169 5.84 8.82 1.98
CA ALA A 169 5.56 10.17 2.45
C ALA A 169 6.75 10.76 3.19
N LEU A 170 7.39 10.01 4.09
CA LEU A 170 8.59 10.44 4.82
C LEU A 170 9.75 10.75 3.87
N ASP A 171 10.01 9.87 2.90
CA ASP A 171 11.02 10.10 1.87
C ASP A 171 10.72 11.36 1.05
N THR A 172 9.44 11.57 0.70
CA THR A 172 8.99 12.78 -0.03
C THR A 172 9.26 14.04 0.79
N ILE A 173 8.94 14.04 2.09
CA ILE A 173 9.20 15.15 3.00
C ILE A 173 10.70 15.43 3.13
N GLN A 174 11.51 14.39 3.31
CA GLN A 174 12.96 14.52 3.43
C GLN A 174 13.59 15.07 2.15
N TYR A 175 13.17 14.54 0.99
CA TYR A 175 13.65 15.01 -0.31
C TYR A 175 13.26 16.47 -0.58
N ALA A 176 12.00 16.83 -0.30
CA ALA A 176 11.53 18.21 -0.43
C ALA A 176 12.35 19.18 0.43
N LYS A 177 12.65 18.81 1.69
CA LYS A 177 13.52 19.60 2.58
C LYS A 177 14.94 19.75 2.02
N LYS A 178 15.54 18.68 1.47
CA LYS A 178 16.85 18.75 0.79
C LYS A 178 16.85 19.76 -0.37
N LYS A 179 15.72 19.84 -1.09
CA LYS A 179 15.50 20.83 -2.18
C LYS A 179 15.05 22.22 -1.66
N LYS A 180 15.11 22.44 -0.34
CA LYS A 180 14.72 23.70 0.34
C LYS A 180 13.24 24.08 0.15
N LEU A 181 12.37 23.09 -0.15
CA LEU A 181 10.93 23.30 -0.22
C LEU A 181 10.32 23.24 1.20
N LYS A 182 9.48 24.20 1.51
CA LYS A 182 8.76 24.28 2.79
C LYS A 182 7.50 23.43 2.72
N ILE A 183 7.40 22.42 3.63
CA ILE A 183 6.20 21.59 3.75
C ILE A 183 5.02 22.46 4.17
N ASN A 184 3.85 22.17 3.59
CA ASN A 184 2.58 22.91 3.73
C ASN A 184 2.60 24.37 3.23
N LYS A 185 3.70 24.83 2.65
CA LYS A 185 3.79 26.13 1.98
C LYS A 185 4.10 25.97 0.50
N ASP A 186 5.16 25.25 0.17
CA ASP A 186 5.61 25.05 -1.21
C ASP A 186 5.14 23.69 -1.76
N ILE A 187 4.90 22.73 -0.88
CA ILE A 187 4.37 21.40 -1.18
C ILE A 187 3.68 20.80 0.04
N SER A 188 2.54 20.20 -0.17
CA SER A 188 1.81 19.39 0.82
C SER A 188 2.00 17.90 0.54
N VAL A 189 2.01 17.08 1.58
CA VAL A 189 2.13 15.62 1.45
C VAL A 189 1.00 14.98 2.25
N VAL A 190 0.30 14.04 1.63
CA VAL A 190 -0.74 13.21 2.25
C VAL A 190 -0.41 11.75 1.99
N SER A 191 -0.70 10.89 2.96
CA SER A 191 -0.52 9.44 2.91
C SER A 191 -1.69 8.73 3.61
N TYR A 192 -1.74 7.43 3.45
CA TYR A 192 -2.67 6.53 4.14
C TYR A 192 -2.11 6.09 5.49
#